data_a0988dcf6261959c052d86fff3bd6d0c
#
_entry.id   a0988dcf6261959c052d86fff3bd6d0c
#
_cell.length_a   1.000
_cell.length_b   1.000
_cell.length_c   1.000
_cell.angle_alpha   90.00
_cell.angle_beta   90.00
_cell.angle_gamma   90.00
#
_symmetry.space_group_name_H-M   'P 1'
#
loop_
_entity.id
_entity.type
_entity.pdbx_description
1 polymer ?
#
loop_
_entity_poly.entity_id
_entity_poly.type
_entity_poly.pdbx_seq_one_letter_code
_entity_poly.pdbx_strand_id
1 'polypeptide(L)'
;TRSLYFPFITGKNFTFRILIELLAIVWVYAAFRFPRFRPRASAIAVAVTIFMAVMGIATVLSISPYKSFWSSFERMEGYIGLLHLFLYFLILGSTFRSPREWSQFFHASLAASVLVSFYGLFQLAGKLAIHQGGTRLDATFGNATYLATYLLFHLFILIWFFLRTHQPWRRAAYGAVFLLELVILYYTATRGAILGFIGGLVMLGVLLVILERGTVRRWALAGLGAVVLVPLAFFLV
;
A
#
# COMPACT_ATOMS: atom_id res chain seq x y z
N THR A 1 -12.03 -21.02 -3.11
CA THR A 1 -11.97 -22.06 -4.13
C THR A 1 -10.67 -22.82 -4.02
N ARG A 2 -10.72 -23.96 -3.27
CA ARG A 2 -9.53 -24.80 -2.97
C ARG A 2 -8.96 -25.51 -4.22
N SER A 3 -9.62 -25.42 -5.35
CA SER A 3 -9.21 -26.05 -6.62
C SER A 3 -8.27 -25.21 -7.48
N LEU A 4 -7.97 -23.96 -7.08
CA LEU A 4 -7.08 -23.06 -7.82
C LEU A 4 -5.65 -23.17 -7.29
N TYR A 5 -4.65 -23.04 -8.17
CA TYR A 5 -3.24 -23.00 -7.78
C TYR A 5 -2.92 -21.76 -6.92
N PHE A 6 -3.62 -20.63 -7.17
CA PHE A 6 -3.43 -19.36 -6.45
C PHE A 6 -4.74 -18.88 -5.79
N PRO A 7 -5.32 -19.65 -4.83
CA PRO A 7 -6.65 -19.38 -4.29
C PRO A 7 -6.77 -18.02 -3.58
N PHE A 8 -5.67 -17.48 -3.05
CA PHE A 8 -5.63 -16.19 -2.35
C PHE A 8 -5.49 -14.99 -3.28
N ILE A 9 -5.01 -15.20 -4.50
CA ILE A 9 -4.74 -14.14 -5.48
C ILE A 9 -5.86 -14.05 -6.51
N THR A 10 -6.23 -15.18 -7.12
CA THR A 10 -7.14 -15.24 -8.26
C THR A 10 -8.46 -14.54 -7.99
N GLY A 11 -9.17 -14.91 -6.91
CA GLY A 11 -10.47 -14.32 -6.58
C GLY A 11 -10.40 -12.81 -6.36
N LYS A 12 -9.36 -12.33 -5.67
CA LYS A 12 -9.16 -10.89 -5.41
C LYS A 12 -8.85 -10.12 -6.69
N ASN A 13 -8.00 -10.67 -7.56
CA ASN A 13 -7.65 -10.04 -8.83
C ASN A 13 -8.86 -9.92 -9.75
N PHE A 14 -9.66 -10.97 -9.89
CA PHE A 14 -10.88 -10.90 -10.69
C PHE A 14 -11.89 -9.91 -10.13
N THR A 15 -12.14 -9.95 -8.81
CA THR A 15 -13.02 -8.98 -8.15
C THR A 15 -12.55 -7.55 -8.35
N PHE A 16 -11.25 -7.29 -8.17
CA PHE A 16 -10.67 -5.96 -8.40
C PHE A 16 -10.91 -5.49 -9.84
N ARG A 17 -10.65 -6.33 -10.84
CA ARG A 17 -10.82 -5.97 -12.25
C ARG A 17 -12.26 -5.67 -12.60
N ILE A 18 -13.19 -6.54 -12.22
CA ILE A 18 -14.62 -6.32 -12.46
C ILE A 18 -15.06 -4.99 -11.83
N LEU A 19 -14.65 -4.72 -10.60
CA LEU A 19 -14.98 -3.45 -9.93
C LEU A 19 -14.38 -2.25 -10.66
N ILE A 20 -13.13 -2.34 -11.13
CA ILE A 20 -12.49 -1.25 -11.89
C ILE A 20 -13.16 -1.05 -13.26
N GLU A 21 -13.54 -2.10 -13.95
CA GLU A 21 -14.28 -2.01 -15.21
C GLU A 21 -15.64 -1.33 -15.03
N LEU A 22 -16.40 -1.73 -14.01
CA LEU A 22 -17.67 -1.08 -13.67
C LEU A 22 -17.50 0.39 -13.30
N LEU A 23 -16.50 0.69 -12.46
CA LEU A 23 -16.16 2.07 -12.11
C LEU A 23 -15.71 2.88 -13.32
N ALA A 24 -14.98 2.26 -14.25
CA ALA A 24 -14.53 2.92 -15.48
C ALA A 24 -15.70 3.32 -16.37
N ILE A 25 -16.72 2.47 -16.54
CA ILE A 25 -17.92 2.77 -17.32
C ILE A 25 -18.60 4.03 -16.74
N VAL A 26 -18.83 4.05 -15.41
CA VAL A 26 -19.45 5.20 -14.73
C VAL A 26 -18.56 6.43 -14.84
N TRP A 27 -17.24 6.28 -14.65
CA TRP A 27 -16.30 7.38 -14.71
C TRP A 27 -16.19 7.98 -16.12
N VAL A 28 -16.13 7.17 -17.17
CA VAL A 28 -16.09 7.61 -18.55
C VAL A 28 -17.34 8.44 -18.86
N TYR A 29 -18.53 7.95 -18.49
CA TYR A 29 -19.77 8.70 -18.65
C TYR A 29 -19.70 10.05 -17.90
N ALA A 30 -19.25 10.04 -16.64
CA ALA A 30 -19.11 11.24 -15.82
C ALA A 30 -18.07 12.23 -16.43
N ALA A 31 -16.96 11.75 -16.95
CA ALA A 31 -15.91 12.57 -17.56
C ALA A 31 -16.37 13.24 -18.88
N PHE A 32 -17.23 12.56 -19.65
CA PHE A 32 -17.85 13.16 -20.83
C PHE A 32 -18.88 14.22 -20.44
N ARG A 33 -19.73 13.93 -19.47
CA ARG A 33 -20.85 14.81 -19.08
C ARG A 33 -20.40 15.99 -18.22
N PHE A 34 -19.40 15.80 -17.36
CA PHE A 34 -18.97 16.79 -16.39
C PHE A 34 -17.44 16.99 -16.44
N PRO A 35 -16.96 18.19 -16.85
CA PRO A 35 -15.52 18.49 -16.91
C PRO A 35 -14.75 18.25 -15.60
N ARG A 36 -15.45 18.30 -14.47
CA ARG A 36 -14.89 18.03 -13.14
C ARG A 36 -14.21 16.68 -13.06
N PHE A 37 -14.72 15.64 -13.73
CA PHE A 37 -14.21 14.27 -13.64
C PHE A 37 -13.17 13.93 -14.70
N ARG A 38 -12.75 14.88 -15.55
CA ARG A 38 -11.69 14.67 -16.52
C ARG A 38 -10.34 14.55 -15.84
N PRO A 39 -9.43 13.68 -16.35
CA PRO A 39 -8.07 13.59 -15.83
C PRO A 39 -7.35 14.94 -15.88
N ARG A 40 -6.57 15.23 -14.86
CA ARG A 40 -5.73 16.43 -14.83
C ARG A 40 -4.32 16.06 -15.24
N ALA A 41 -3.73 16.86 -16.11
CA ALA A 41 -2.31 16.76 -16.41
C ALA A 41 -1.50 17.12 -15.15
N SER A 42 -0.64 16.22 -14.74
CA SER A 42 0.37 16.44 -13.71
C SER A 42 1.64 15.70 -14.11
N ALA A 43 2.80 16.09 -13.59
CA ALA A 43 4.06 15.42 -13.89
C ALA A 43 3.98 13.91 -13.60
N ILE A 44 3.32 13.53 -12.50
CA ILE A 44 3.12 12.12 -12.14
C ILE A 44 2.20 11.42 -13.15
N ALA A 45 1.07 12.02 -13.53
CA ALA A 45 0.17 11.43 -14.50
C ALA A 45 0.83 11.24 -15.87
N VAL A 46 1.63 12.21 -16.32
CA VAL A 46 2.41 12.11 -17.55
C VAL A 46 3.45 10.99 -17.46
N ALA A 47 4.23 10.94 -16.38
CA ALA A 47 5.25 9.91 -16.18
C ALA A 47 4.65 8.50 -16.14
N VAL A 48 3.53 8.30 -15.43
CA VAL A 48 2.82 7.01 -15.38
C VAL A 48 2.24 6.65 -16.75
N THR A 49 1.71 7.62 -17.49
CA THR A 49 1.21 7.37 -18.86
C THR A 49 2.34 6.96 -19.81
N ILE A 50 3.50 7.64 -19.75
CA ILE A 50 4.68 7.26 -20.55
C ILE A 50 5.14 5.86 -20.17
N PHE A 51 5.23 5.55 -18.86
CA PHE A 51 5.57 4.21 -18.39
C PHE A 51 4.61 3.15 -18.97
N MET A 52 3.31 3.40 -18.94
CA MET A 52 2.30 2.49 -19.49
C MET A 52 2.44 2.32 -21.01
N ALA A 53 2.75 3.39 -21.74
CA ALA A 53 2.99 3.33 -23.17
C ALA A 53 4.23 2.47 -23.50
N VAL A 54 5.34 2.68 -22.79
CA VAL A 54 6.57 1.88 -22.94
C VAL A 54 6.30 0.40 -22.62
N MET A 55 5.59 0.11 -21.53
CA MET A 55 5.22 -1.27 -21.18
C MET A 55 4.29 -1.91 -22.22
N GLY A 56 3.39 -1.14 -22.82
CA GLY A 56 2.53 -1.59 -23.92
C GLY A 56 3.34 -1.96 -25.17
N ILE A 57 4.26 -1.09 -25.58
CA ILE A 57 5.17 -1.34 -26.71
C ILE A 57 6.02 -2.58 -26.43
N ALA A 58 6.62 -2.67 -25.24
CA ALA A 58 7.41 -3.83 -24.84
C ALA A 58 6.60 -5.14 -24.84
N THR A 59 5.32 -5.08 -24.48
CA THR A 59 4.39 -6.22 -24.53
C THR A 59 4.17 -6.69 -25.97
N VAL A 60 3.93 -5.77 -26.90
CA VAL A 60 3.71 -6.09 -28.32
C VAL A 60 4.98 -6.64 -28.98
N LEU A 61 6.13 -6.07 -28.66
CA LEU A 61 7.44 -6.47 -29.22
C LEU A 61 8.08 -7.66 -28.48
N SER A 62 7.42 -8.24 -27.49
CA SER A 62 7.97 -9.38 -26.74
C SER A 62 7.98 -10.66 -27.57
N ILE A 63 8.82 -11.62 -27.18
CA ILE A 63 8.91 -12.95 -27.81
C ILE A 63 7.55 -13.68 -27.76
N SER A 64 6.73 -13.40 -26.75
CA SER A 64 5.39 -13.98 -26.60
C SER A 64 4.38 -12.90 -26.16
N PRO A 65 3.84 -12.11 -27.10
CA PRO A 65 2.91 -10.99 -26.80
C PRO A 65 1.69 -11.45 -26.00
N TYR A 66 1.13 -12.59 -26.33
CA TYR A 66 0.00 -13.15 -25.62
C TYR A 66 0.32 -13.41 -24.14
N LYS A 67 1.46 -14.04 -23.86
CA LYS A 67 1.89 -14.32 -22.47
C LYS A 67 2.28 -13.02 -21.74
N SER A 68 2.89 -12.07 -22.41
CA SER A 68 3.23 -10.77 -21.82
C SER A 68 1.98 -9.95 -21.47
N PHE A 69 0.92 -10.07 -22.28
CA PHE A 69 -0.35 -9.39 -22.03
C PHE A 69 -1.14 -10.05 -20.91
N TRP A 70 -1.32 -11.37 -20.91
CA TRP A 70 -2.18 -12.10 -19.99
C TRP A 70 -1.45 -12.70 -18.78
N SER A 71 -0.15 -13.02 -18.89
CA SER A 71 0.61 -13.84 -17.93
C SER A 71 0.04 -15.26 -17.78
N SER A 72 0.06 -15.84 -16.59
CA SER A 72 -0.60 -17.13 -16.32
C SER A 72 -2.10 -16.95 -16.19
N PHE A 73 -2.86 -17.99 -16.57
CA PHE A 73 -4.33 -17.98 -16.60
C PHE A 73 -4.95 -17.55 -15.26
N GLU A 74 -4.47 -18.09 -14.14
CA GLU A 74 -5.06 -17.79 -12.83
C GLU A 74 -4.63 -16.43 -12.25
N ARG A 75 -3.39 -16.01 -12.48
CA ARG A 75 -2.86 -14.76 -11.91
C ARG A 75 -3.19 -13.56 -12.77
N MET A 76 -3.08 -13.72 -14.10
CA MET A 76 -3.28 -12.64 -15.07
C MET A 76 -2.54 -11.34 -14.66
N GLU A 77 -1.27 -11.47 -14.22
CA GLU A 77 -0.44 -10.35 -13.77
C GLU A 77 0.40 -9.74 -14.91
N GLY A 78 -0.02 -9.93 -16.16
CA GLY A 78 0.58 -9.32 -17.32
C GLY A 78 0.19 -7.86 -17.50
N TYR A 79 0.39 -7.33 -18.70
CA TYR A 79 0.06 -5.93 -19.01
C TYR A 79 -1.40 -5.58 -18.73
N ILE A 80 -2.32 -6.55 -18.85
CA ILE A 80 -3.73 -6.37 -18.49
C ILE A 80 -3.92 -5.94 -17.02
N GLY A 81 -3.13 -6.50 -16.08
CA GLY A 81 -3.14 -6.08 -14.69
C GLY A 81 -2.69 -4.64 -14.50
N LEU A 82 -1.60 -4.24 -15.19
CA LEU A 82 -1.11 -2.86 -15.18
C LEU A 82 -2.14 -1.88 -15.75
N LEU A 83 -2.87 -2.26 -16.80
CA LEU A 83 -3.95 -1.44 -17.37
C LEU A 83 -5.06 -1.16 -16.35
N HIS A 84 -5.48 -2.16 -15.56
CA HIS A 84 -6.49 -1.96 -14.52
C HIS A 84 -5.98 -1.07 -13.38
N LEU A 85 -4.71 -1.22 -12.97
CA LEU A 85 -4.09 -0.32 -11.99
C LEU A 85 -3.97 1.11 -12.52
N PHE A 86 -3.61 1.27 -13.78
CA PHE A 86 -3.56 2.59 -14.43
C PHE A 86 -4.94 3.24 -14.51
N LEU A 87 -5.94 2.46 -14.89
CA LEU A 87 -7.33 2.93 -14.93
C LEU A 87 -7.82 3.34 -13.54
N TYR A 88 -7.51 2.54 -12.52
CA TYR A 88 -7.78 2.88 -11.12
C TYR A 88 -7.10 4.19 -10.70
N PHE A 89 -5.82 4.37 -11.06
CA PHE A 89 -5.08 5.61 -10.82
C PHE A 89 -5.76 6.83 -11.46
N LEU A 90 -6.20 6.71 -12.72
CA LEU A 90 -6.91 7.78 -13.43
C LEU A 90 -8.26 8.11 -12.78
N ILE A 91 -9.03 7.09 -12.40
CA ILE A 91 -10.33 7.25 -11.71
C ILE A 91 -10.13 7.98 -10.38
N LEU A 92 -9.22 7.51 -9.53
CA LEU A 92 -8.96 8.15 -8.23
C LEU A 92 -8.49 9.60 -8.39
N GLY A 93 -7.48 9.83 -9.25
CA GLY A 93 -6.89 11.15 -9.46
C GLY A 93 -7.84 12.15 -10.11
N SER A 94 -8.84 11.69 -10.85
CA SER A 94 -9.86 12.55 -11.46
C SER A 94 -11.10 12.76 -10.56
N THR A 95 -11.40 11.81 -9.67
CA THR A 95 -12.59 11.85 -8.82
C THR A 95 -12.33 12.58 -7.52
N PHE A 96 -11.23 12.26 -6.85
CA PHE A 96 -10.89 12.88 -5.55
C PHE A 96 -10.20 14.22 -5.76
N ARG A 97 -10.85 15.28 -5.32
CA ARG A 97 -10.44 16.68 -5.53
C ARG A 97 -10.07 17.42 -4.26
N SER A 98 -10.54 16.95 -3.13
CA SER A 98 -10.36 17.60 -1.84
C SER A 98 -9.57 16.75 -0.85
N PRO A 99 -8.83 17.38 0.09
CA PRO A 99 -8.17 16.66 1.18
C PRO A 99 -9.13 15.82 2.01
N ARG A 100 -10.41 16.22 2.09
CA ARG A 100 -11.45 15.48 2.81
C ARG A 100 -11.77 14.16 2.12
N GLU A 101 -11.92 14.14 0.79
CA GLU A 101 -12.19 12.92 0.02
C GLU A 101 -11.02 11.94 0.12
N TRP A 102 -9.78 12.40 0.01
CA TRP A 102 -8.59 11.60 0.23
C TRP A 102 -8.51 11.06 1.66
N SER A 103 -8.83 11.89 2.65
CA SER A 103 -8.88 11.45 4.05
C SER A 103 -9.91 10.34 4.26
N GLN A 104 -11.10 10.44 3.68
CA GLN A 104 -12.14 9.41 3.76
C GLN A 104 -11.66 8.09 3.12
N PHE A 105 -11.03 8.18 1.94
CA PHE A 105 -10.45 7.02 1.27
C PHE A 105 -9.40 6.32 2.13
N PHE A 106 -8.47 7.06 2.71
CA PHE A 106 -7.44 6.49 3.58
C PHE A 106 -8.03 5.92 4.88
N HIS A 107 -9.07 6.53 5.46
CA HIS A 107 -9.73 5.93 6.62
C HIS A 107 -10.44 4.61 6.28
N ALA A 108 -11.07 4.51 5.10
CA ALA A 108 -11.65 3.25 4.64
C ALA A 108 -10.57 2.17 4.46
N SER A 109 -9.41 2.55 3.90
CA SER A 109 -8.26 1.66 3.77
C SER A 109 -7.70 1.22 5.14
N LEU A 110 -7.58 2.15 6.10
CA LEU A 110 -7.17 1.84 7.48
C LEU A 110 -8.18 0.92 8.18
N ALA A 111 -9.48 1.11 7.98
CA ALA A 111 -10.48 0.20 8.53
C ALA A 111 -10.29 -1.23 7.99
N ALA A 112 -10.01 -1.38 6.71
CA ALA A 112 -9.69 -2.67 6.12
C ALA A 112 -8.38 -3.25 6.70
N SER A 113 -7.35 -2.43 6.91
CA SER A 113 -6.07 -2.89 7.48
C SER A 113 -6.22 -3.36 8.93
N VAL A 114 -7.06 -2.71 9.72
CA VAL A 114 -7.41 -3.15 11.08
C VAL A 114 -8.04 -4.54 11.05
N LEU A 115 -9.01 -4.80 10.15
CA LEU A 115 -9.63 -6.11 10.01
C LEU A 115 -8.60 -7.19 9.62
N VAL A 116 -7.72 -6.88 8.68
CA VAL A 116 -6.62 -7.76 8.27
C VAL A 116 -5.66 -8.02 9.43
N SER A 117 -5.34 -7.01 10.22
CA SER A 117 -4.46 -7.13 11.38
C SER A 117 -5.08 -7.97 12.49
N PHE A 118 -6.38 -7.83 12.74
CA PHE A 118 -7.09 -8.72 13.65
C PHE A 118 -7.07 -10.18 13.18
N TYR A 119 -7.25 -10.42 11.87
CA TYR A 119 -7.07 -11.76 11.32
C TYR A 119 -5.66 -12.31 11.63
N GLY A 120 -4.62 -11.47 11.43
CA GLY A 120 -3.25 -11.81 11.79
C GLY A 120 -3.05 -12.10 13.29
N LEU A 121 -3.74 -11.36 14.19
CA LEU A 121 -3.73 -11.67 15.63
C LEU A 121 -4.34 -13.04 15.93
N PHE A 122 -5.44 -13.42 15.26
CA PHE A 122 -6.01 -14.75 15.42
C PHE A 122 -5.09 -15.86 14.92
N GLN A 123 -4.31 -15.60 13.85
CA GLN A 123 -3.25 -16.52 13.42
C GLN A 123 -2.14 -16.61 14.47
N LEU A 124 -1.70 -15.48 15.02
CA LEU A 124 -0.67 -15.43 16.06
C LEU A 124 -1.11 -16.19 17.34
N ALA A 125 -2.40 -16.09 17.69
CA ALA A 125 -3.02 -16.81 18.80
C ALA A 125 -3.28 -18.30 18.50
N GLY A 126 -2.90 -18.82 17.32
CA GLY A 126 -3.14 -20.21 16.92
C GLY A 126 -4.61 -20.57 16.65
N LYS A 127 -5.49 -19.56 16.54
CA LYS A 127 -6.93 -19.77 16.28
C LYS A 127 -7.25 -19.91 14.79
N LEU A 128 -6.39 -19.39 13.93
CA LEU A 128 -6.50 -19.47 12.47
C LEU A 128 -5.23 -20.05 11.88
N ALA A 129 -5.37 -20.81 10.79
CA ALA A 129 -4.24 -21.40 10.11
C ALA A 129 -3.41 -20.35 9.35
N ILE A 130 -2.08 -20.53 9.35
CA ILE A 130 -1.16 -19.82 8.47
C ILE A 130 -1.08 -20.61 7.16
N HIS A 131 -1.40 -19.97 6.04
CA HIS A 131 -1.59 -20.66 4.76
C HIS A 131 -0.28 -20.89 4.01
N GLN A 132 0.69 -19.98 4.17
CA GLN A 132 2.00 -20.10 3.56
C GLN A 132 2.84 -21.24 4.15
N GLY A 133 2.46 -21.75 5.32
CA GLY A 133 3.25 -22.69 6.12
C GLY A 133 4.27 -21.98 7.02
N GLY A 134 4.72 -22.70 8.07
CA GLY A 134 5.64 -22.15 9.08
C GLY A 134 4.97 -21.19 10.05
N THR A 135 5.76 -20.26 10.61
CA THR A 135 5.36 -19.34 11.68
C THR A 135 5.11 -17.90 11.20
N ARG A 136 5.34 -17.62 9.91
CA ARG A 136 5.22 -16.28 9.33
C ARG A 136 3.76 -15.94 9.04
N LEU A 137 3.26 -14.86 9.67
CA LEU A 137 1.88 -14.42 9.45
C LEU A 137 1.64 -13.99 8.00
N ASP A 138 0.55 -14.44 7.42
CA ASP A 138 0.13 -14.14 6.05
C ASP A 138 -1.29 -13.55 5.95
N ALA A 139 -2.02 -13.56 7.06
CA ALA A 139 -3.40 -13.10 7.18
C ALA A 139 -4.28 -13.59 6.01
N THR A 140 -5.00 -12.70 5.36
CA THR A 140 -5.84 -13.03 4.20
C THR A 140 -5.08 -13.02 2.88
N PHE A 141 -3.79 -12.68 2.86
CA PHE A 141 -3.00 -12.58 1.62
C PHE A 141 -2.42 -13.92 1.17
N GLY A 142 -2.30 -14.91 2.07
CA GLY A 142 -1.67 -16.18 1.76
C GLY A 142 -0.16 -16.08 1.46
N ASN A 143 0.45 -14.91 1.73
CA ASN A 143 1.87 -14.65 1.60
C ASN A 143 2.29 -13.55 2.56
N ALA A 144 3.25 -13.85 3.44
CA ALA A 144 3.74 -12.93 4.46
C ALA A 144 4.39 -11.66 3.87
N THR A 145 5.04 -11.75 2.71
CA THR A 145 5.65 -10.58 2.06
C THR A 145 4.61 -9.61 1.55
N TYR A 146 3.48 -10.09 1.01
CA TYR A 146 2.39 -9.23 0.57
C TYR A 146 1.70 -8.55 1.74
N LEU A 147 1.46 -9.29 2.83
CA LEU A 147 0.95 -8.70 4.08
C LEU A 147 1.89 -7.61 4.60
N ALA A 148 3.19 -7.90 4.67
CA ALA A 148 4.20 -6.95 5.15
C ALA A 148 4.24 -5.67 4.32
N THR A 149 4.21 -5.78 2.99
CA THR A 149 4.18 -4.62 2.08
C THR A 149 2.90 -3.80 2.28
N TYR A 150 1.77 -4.47 2.41
CA TYR A 150 0.48 -3.82 2.68
C TYR A 150 0.51 -3.01 3.98
N LEU A 151 0.97 -3.61 5.08
CA LEU A 151 1.09 -2.94 6.38
C LEU A 151 2.11 -1.80 6.37
N LEU A 152 3.21 -1.95 5.62
CA LEU A 152 4.23 -0.90 5.46
C LEU A 152 3.60 0.43 5.00
N PHE A 153 2.73 0.40 3.98
CA PHE A 153 2.04 1.61 3.51
C PHE A 153 1.06 2.15 4.55
N HIS A 154 0.33 1.28 5.27
CA HIS A 154 -0.64 1.69 6.28
C HIS A 154 0.04 2.32 7.49
N LEU A 155 1.21 1.84 7.92
CA LEU A 155 2.01 2.46 8.98
C LEU A 155 2.38 3.91 8.64
N PHE A 156 2.76 4.22 7.39
CA PHE A 156 3.03 5.61 6.98
C PHE A 156 1.77 6.46 6.90
N ILE A 157 0.64 5.90 6.47
CA ILE A 157 -0.66 6.59 6.51
C ILE A 157 -1.06 6.91 7.97
N LEU A 158 -0.85 5.98 8.89
CA LEU A 158 -1.11 6.19 10.34
C LEU A 158 -0.22 7.27 10.92
N ILE A 159 1.09 7.28 10.60
CA ILE A 159 2.00 8.36 11.00
C ILE A 159 1.48 9.70 10.50
N TRP A 160 1.07 9.77 9.24
CA TRP A 160 0.56 11.01 8.65
C TRP A 160 -0.70 11.51 9.36
N PHE A 161 -1.68 10.65 9.69
CA PHE A 161 -2.87 11.03 10.44
C PHE A 161 -2.53 11.40 11.89
N PHE A 162 -1.65 10.64 12.54
CA PHE A 162 -1.21 10.90 13.91
C PHE A 162 -0.57 12.30 14.05
N LEU A 163 0.27 12.68 13.11
CA LEU A 163 0.95 13.98 13.12
C LEU A 163 0.00 15.14 12.83
N ARG A 164 -1.05 14.91 12.02
CA ARG A 164 -2.00 15.97 11.62
C ARG A 164 -3.17 16.16 12.57
N THR A 165 -3.50 15.18 13.39
CA THR A 165 -4.63 15.32 14.32
C THR A 165 -4.21 16.01 15.61
N HIS A 166 -5.05 16.94 16.10
CA HIS A 166 -4.88 17.59 17.38
C HIS A 166 -5.76 16.96 18.49
N GLN A 167 -6.69 16.09 18.12
CA GLN A 167 -7.62 15.45 19.08
C GLN A 167 -6.94 14.28 19.77
N PRO A 168 -6.82 14.30 21.12
CA PRO A 168 -6.06 13.29 21.88
C PRO A 168 -6.59 11.87 21.69
N TRP A 169 -7.92 11.69 21.65
CA TRP A 169 -8.51 10.37 21.45
C TRP A 169 -8.23 9.80 20.05
N ARG A 170 -8.19 10.65 19.00
CA ARG A 170 -7.79 10.21 17.64
C ARG A 170 -6.32 9.84 17.58
N ARG A 171 -5.46 10.62 18.25
CA ARG A 171 -4.04 10.24 18.39
C ARG A 171 -3.88 8.89 19.06
N ALA A 172 -4.59 8.66 20.16
CA ALA A 172 -4.56 7.37 20.84
C ALA A 172 -5.05 6.24 19.92
N ALA A 173 -6.14 6.44 19.17
CA ALA A 173 -6.65 5.45 18.22
C ALA A 173 -5.65 5.14 17.12
N TYR A 174 -5.07 6.16 16.44
CA TYR A 174 -4.04 5.93 15.41
C TYR A 174 -2.79 5.27 15.98
N GLY A 175 -2.37 5.64 17.20
CA GLY A 175 -1.25 5.02 17.90
C GLY A 175 -1.52 3.55 18.22
N ALA A 176 -2.71 3.21 18.69
CA ALA A 176 -3.10 1.83 18.97
C ALA A 176 -3.11 0.97 17.71
N VAL A 177 -3.68 1.47 16.60
CA VAL A 177 -3.66 0.77 15.30
C VAL A 177 -2.24 0.64 14.77
N PHE A 178 -1.41 1.68 14.91
CA PHE A 178 -0.01 1.63 14.52
C PHE A 178 0.75 0.53 15.27
N LEU A 179 0.59 0.43 16.59
CA LEU A 179 1.22 -0.62 17.37
C LEU A 179 0.72 -2.01 16.99
N LEU A 180 -0.58 -2.16 16.75
CA LEU A 180 -1.16 -3.41 16.24
C LEU A 180 -0.52 -3.83 14.93
N GLU A 181 -0.48 -2.95 13.93
CA GLU A 181 0.09 -3.23 12.61
C GLU A 181 1.60 -3.48 12.67
N LEU A 182 2.31 -2.77 13.55
CA LEU A 182 3.74 -2.98 13.75
C LEU A 182 4.04 -4.38 14.33
N VAL A 183 3.23 -4.85 15.29
CA VAL A 183 3.32 -6.21 15.82
C VAL A 183 3.09 -7.24 14.71
N ILE A 184 2.03 -7.07 13.91
CA ILE A 184 1.76 -7.99 12.80
C ILE A 184 2.88 -7.95 11.77
N LEU A 185 3.40 -6.77 11.40
CA LEU A 185 4.54 -6.62 10.50
C LEU A 185 5.76 -7.39 11.01
N TYR A 186 6.08 -7.28 12.30
CA TYR A 186 7.19 -8.01 12.91
C TYR A 186 7.03 -9.53 12.72
N TYR A 187 5.86 -10.08 13.01
CA TYR A 187 5.57 -11.51 12.89
C TYR A 187 5.40 -12.00 11.44
N THR A 188 5.35 -11.11 10.44
CA THR A 188 5.52 -11.55 9.05
C THR A 188 6.94 -12.04 8.77
N ALA A 189 7.91 -11.72 9.63
CA ALA A 189 9.34 -12.02 9.48
C ALA A 189 9.88 -11.63 8.08
N THR A 190 9.38 -10.52 7.51
CA THR A 190 9.79 -10.03 6.19
C THR A 190 10.85 -8.95 6.35
N ARG A 191 12.13 -9.36 6.34
CA ARG A 191 13.28 -8.47 6.58
C ARG A 191 13.28 -7.25 5.66
N GLY A 192 12.97 -7.44 4.36
CA GLY A 192 12.91 -6.34 3.39
C GLY A 192 11.87 -5.26 3.74
N ALA A 193 10.69 -5.65 4.24
CA ALA A 193 9.66 -4.69 4.65
C ALA A 193 10.06 -3.95 5.95
N ILE A 194 10.70 -4.65 6.91
CA ILE A 194 11.22 -4.02 8.13
C ILE A 194 12.31 -3.01 7.79
N LEU A 195 13.26 -3.37 6.93
CA LEU A 195 14.30 -2.45 6.45
C LEU A 195 13.69 -1.29 5.66
N GLY A 196 12.68 -1.56 4.83
CA GLY A 196 11.93 -0.52 4.11
C GLY A 196 11.21 0.45 5.05
N PHE A 197 10.65 -0.05 6.16
CA PHE A 197 10.04 0.79 7.18
C PHE A 197 11.07 1.70 7.88
N ILE A 198 12.21 1.13 8.30
CA ILE A 198 13.31 1.88 8.92
C ILE A 198 13.85 2.92 7.93
N GLY A 199 14.14 2.52 6.68
CA GLY A 199 14.60 3.43 5.64
C GLY A 199 13.62 4.56 5.34
N GLY A 200 12.32 4.25 5.32
CA GLY A 200 11.26 5.25 5.16
C GLY A 200 11.17 6.23 6.34
N LEU A 201 11.37 5.75 7.59
CA LEU A 201 11.44 6.62 8.77
C LEU A 201 12.67 7.53 8.73
N VAL A 202 13.83 7.01 8.31
CA VAL A 202 15.05 7.80 8.11
C VAL A 202 14.80 8.88 7.04
N MET A 203 14.23 8.52 5.91
CA MET A 203 13.89 9.46 4.85
C MET A 203 12.92 10.55 5.33
N LEU A 204 11.87 10.17 6.04
CA LEU A 204 10.92 11.09 6.66
C LEU A 204 11.63 12.04 7.63
N GLY A 205 12.50 11.51 8.51
CA GLY A 205 13.29 12.29 9.44
C GLY A 205 14.20 13.31 8.72
N VAL A 206 14.89 12.89 7.66
CA VAL A 206 15.73 13.78 6.84
C VAL A 206 14.89 14.89 6.20
N LEU A 207 13.75 14.54 5.61
CA LEU A 207 12.85 15.54 5.02
C LEU A 207 12.34 16.55 6.05
N LEU A 208 11.97 16.10 7.25
CA LEU A 208 11.55 16.98 8.33
C LEU A 208 12.68 17.88 8.81
N VAL A 209 13.91 17.40 8.86
CA VAL A 209 15.09 18.24 9.21
C VAL A 209 15.34 19.32 8.17
N ILE A 210 15.12 19.02 6.87
CA ILE A 210 15.35 19.98 5.78
C ILE A 210 14.21 20.99 5.67
N LEU A 211 12.96 20.52 5.76
CA LEU A 211 11.78 21.32 5.45
C LEU A 211 11.21 22.07 6.66
N GLU A 212 11.37 21.52 7.86
CA GLU A 212 10.78 22.06 9.08
C GLU A 212 11.82 22.85 9.93
N ARG A 213 11.30 23.72 10.79
CA ARG A 213 12.11 24.53 11.72
C ARG A 213 11.63 24.36 13.16
N GLY A 214 12.45 24.80 14.12
CA GLY A 214 12.08 24.83 15.53
C GLY A 214 11.97 23.42 16.17
N THR A 215 10.92 23.18 16.91
CA THR A 215 10.74 21.96 17.72
C THR A 215 10.62 20.69 16.89
N VAL A 216 9.94 20.73 15.74
CA VAL A 216 9.78 19.58 14.85
C VAL A 216 11.14 19.10 14.33
N ARG A 217 11.99 20.03 13.88
CA ARG A 217 13.36 19.71 13.45
C ARG A 217 14.19 19.07 14.55
N ARG A 218 14.09 19.57 15.80
CA ARG A 218 14.81 18.98 16.95
C ARG A 218 14.38 17.54 17.22
N TRP A 219 13.07 17.27 17.18
CA TRP A 219 12.55 15.90 17.36
C TRP A 219 12.95 14.99 16.20
N ALA A 220 12.96 15.50 14.96
CA ALA A 220 13.43 14.75 13.80
C ALA A 220 14.92 14.38 13.92
N LEU A 221 15.78 15.33 14.36
CA LEU A 221 17.21 15.08 14.62
C LEU A 221 17.41 14.06 15.74
N ALA A 222 16.65 14.16 16.84
CA ALA A 222 16.72 13.19 17.94
C ALA A 222 16.30 11.79 17.48
N GLY A 223 15.23 11.68 16.69
CA GLY A 223 14.77 10.42 16.09
C GLY A 223 15.79 9.79 15.15
N LEU A 224 16.40 10.58 14.26
CA LEU A 224 17.49 10.10 13.39
C LEU A 224 18.69 9.64 14.19
N GLY A 225 19.08 10.39 15.23
CA GLY A 225 20.15 9.98 16.14
C GLY A 225 19.86 8.65 16.81
N ALA A 226 18.64 8.46 17.30
CA ALA A 226 18.22 7.21 17.95
C ALA A 226 18.28 6.00 16.98
N VAL A 227 17.85 6.17 15.73
CA VAL A 227 17.90 5.10 14.71
C VAL A 227 19.34 4.68 14.39
N VAL A 228 20.31 5.58 14.52
CA VAL A 228 21.74 5.27 14.30
C VAL A 228 22.40 4.72 15.58
N LEU A 229 22.15 5.37 16.71
CA LEU A 229 22.86 5.06 17.96
C LEU A 229 22.38 3.75 18.63
N VAL A 230 21.11 3.40 18.51
CA VAL A 230 20.58 2.17 19.14
C VAL A 230 21.21 0.90 18.54
N PRO A 231 21.28 0.72 17.20
CA PRO A 231 22.01 -0.40 16.61
C PRO A 231 23.50 -0.37 16.93
N LEU A 232 24.12 0.81 16.87
CA LEU A 232 25.55 0.95 17.17
C LEU A 232 25.87 0.54 18.62
N ALA A 233 25.06 0.96 19.58
CA ALA A 233 25.20 0.53 20.97
C ALA A 233 25.03 -0.98 21.14
N PHE A 234 24.12 -1.60 20.39
CA PHE A 234 23.91 -3.06 20.43
C PHE A 234 25.09 -3.86 19.84
N PHE A 235 25.83 -3.31 18.89
CA PHE A 235 27.02 -3.95 18.32
C PHE A 235 28.30 -3.69 19.14
N LEU A 236 28.29 -2.75 20.07
CA LEU A 236 29.45 -2.41 20.92
C LEU A 236 29.39 -3.09 22.29
N VAL A 237 28.29 -3.74 22.63
CA VAL A 237 28.09 -4.55 23.85
C VAL A 237 28.08 -6.03 23.49
#